data_532e7da0aeb12ce17cf9c73046e2d63f
#
_entry.id   532e7da0aeb12ce17cf9c73046e2d63f
#
_cell.length_a   1.000
_cell.length_b   1.000
_cell.length_c   1.000
_cell.angle_alpha   90.00
_cell.angle_beta   90.00
_cell.angle_gamma   90.00
#
_symmetry.space_group_name_H-M   'P 1'
#
loop_
_entity.id
_entity.type
_entity.pdbx_description
1 polymer ?
#
loop_
_entity_poly.entity_id
_entity_poly.type
_entity_poly.pdbx_seq_one_letter_code
_entity_poly.pdbx_strand_id
1 'polypeptide(L)'
;MLEVYQVLAGPFVGTPNREQVLNIAQDEAVQQHITELESQNQMLRELISYQSDQSPEGKMAPVIGRSADQWWQQIIIQRGSNQGIQVNNLVASTGGLIGRVSHVTPNTSRVLLISDPASQIGAMVNRSRTMGYLRGQSESRAVLVFFDRFPDVRPGDVVSTSPLSQIMPAGFPIGRVESINNNTSPSPEAIIELSAPVSSLEWVVVYPNSKGQNAEILQESASPSEEESTDSPSETLSSPSNSTNQN
;
A
#
# COMPACT_ATOMS: atom_id res chain seq x y z
N MET A 1 47.23 51.25 -60.20
CA MET A 1 46.70 49.91 -60.33
C MET A 1 47.21 49.09 -59.19
N LEU A 2 46.40 49.02 -58.10
CA LEU A 2 46.72 48.26 -56.89
C LEU A 2 45.49 47.40 -56.58
N GLU A 3 45.62 46.11 -56.84
CA GLU A 3 44.59 45.13 -56.50
C GLU A 3 44.70 44.79 -55.00
N VAL A 4 43.61 45.05 -54.32
CA VAL A 4 43.46 44.74 -52.89
C VAL A 4 42.92 43.30 -52.82
N TYR A 5 43.76 42.37 -52.35
CA TYR A 5 43.35 41.07 -51.94
C TYR A 5 42.64 41.16 -50.57
N GLN A 6 41.33 41.10 -50.58
CA GLN A 6 40.57 40.83 -49.36
C GLN A 6 40.60 39.34 -49.08
N VAL A 7 41.38 38.92 -48.11
CA VAL A 7 41.35 37.60 -47.50
C VAL A 7 40.13 37.55 -46.61
N LEU A 8 39.11 36.87 -47.06
CA LEU A 8 37.97 36.49 -46.26
C LEU A 8 38.42 35.38 -45.25
N ALA A 9 38.73 35.78 -44.01
CA ALA A 9 38.83 34.86 -42.90
C ALA A 9 37.43 34.50 -42.46
N GLY A 10 36.87 33.42 -42.99
CA GLY A 10 35.66 32.83 -42.46
C GLY A 10 35.90 32.25 -41.08
N PRO A 11 34.96 32.41 -40.14
CA PRO A 11 35.13 31.85 -38.81
C PRO A 11 35.23 30.32 -38.91
N PHE A 12 36.30 29.80 -38.35
CA PHE A 12 36.51 28.35 -38.17
C PHE A 12 35.47 27.84 -37.18
N VAL A 13 34.31 27.42 -37.67
CA VAL A 13 33.34 26.70 -36.87
C VAL A 13 33.93 25.29 -36.70
N GLY A 14 34.52 25.07 -35.51
CA GLY A 14 35.04 23.76 -35.15
C GLY A 14 33.95 22.71 -35.34
N THR A 15 34.20 21.71 -36.17
CA THR A 15 33.32 20.55 -36.34
C THR A 15 33.17 19.89 -34.95
N PRO A 16 31.94 19.72 -34.44
CA PRO A 16 31.75 19.09 -33.14
C PRO A 16 32.36 17.68 -33.18
N ASN A 17 33.11 17.35 -32.14
CA ASN A 17 33.75 16.06 -32.01
C ASN A 17 32.67 14.97 -32.06
N ARG A 18 32.93 13.92 -32.82
CA ARG A 18 31.95 12.84 -33.11
C ARG A 18 31.38 12.25 -31.81
N GLU A 19 32.16 12.21 -30.73
CA GLU A 19 31.73 11.77 -29.41
C GLU A 19 30.75 12.76 -28.76
N GLN A 20 30.92 14.06 -28.95
CA GLN A 20 29.97 15.06 -28.42
C GLN A 20 28.61 14.99 -29.11
N VAL A 21 28.61 14.75 -30.45
CA VAL A 21 27.37 14.59 -31.20
C VAL A 21 26.64 13.31 -30.78
N LEU A 22 27.35 12.21 -30.52
CA LEU A 22 26.77 10.96 -30.01
C LEU A 22 26.19 11.11 -28.62
N ASN A 23 26.87 11.80 -27.72
CA ASN A 23 26.40 12.05 -26.36
C ASN A 23 25.14 12.94 -26.36
N ILE A 24 25.13 14.01 -27.15
CA ILE A 24 23.94 14.88 -27.31
C ILE A 24 22.76 14.08 -27.86
N ALA A 25 22.96 13.25 -28.88
CA ALA A 25 21.91 12.42 -29.45
C ALA A 25 21.38 11.35 -28.47
N GLN A 26 22.24 10.82 -27.60
CA GLN A 26 21.83 9.92 -26.54
C GLN A 26 21.03 10.64 -25.45
N ASP A 27 21.46 11.83 -25.03
CA ASP A 27 20.75 12.64 -24.05
C ASP A 27 19.38 13.09 -24.58
N GLU A 28 19.29 13.48 -25.84
CA GLU A 28 18.02 13.82 -26.49
C GLU A 28 17.07 12.59 -26.58
N ALA A 29 17.59 11.42 -26.92
CA ALA A 29 16.80 10.19 -26.96
C ALA A 29 16.28 9.78 -25.57
N VAL A 30 17.09 9.93 -24.53
CA VAL A 30 16.68 9.69 -23.14
C VAL A 30 15.63 10.69 -22.70
N GLN A 31 15.79 11.98 -22.99
CA GLN A 31 14.81 13.01 -22.69
C GLN A 31 13.46 12.77 -23.40
N GLN A 32 13.49 12.39 -24.66
CA GLN A 32 12.28 12.02 -25.41
C GLN A 32 11.58 10.82 -24.79
N HIS A 33 12.34 9.81 -24.37
CA HIS A 33 11.78 8.61 -23.75
C HIS A 33 11.18 8.90 -22.37
N ILE A 34 11.81 9.78 -21.57
CA ILE A 34 11.26 10.25 -20.30
C ILE A 34 9.93 10.98 -20.52
N THR A 35 9.90 11.92 -21.47
CA THR A 35 8.69 12.69 -21.81
C THR A 35 7.55 11.77 -22.29
N GLU A 36 7.87 10.76 -23.10
CA GLU A 36 6.89 9.75 -23.55
C GLU A 36 6.34 8.93 -22.40
N LEU A 37 7.21 8.44 -21.49
CA LEU A 37 6.78 7.69 -20.31
C LEU A 37 5.97 8.54 -19.34
N GLU A 38 6.30 9.81 -19.16
CA GLU A 38 5.52 10.76 -18.34
C GLU A 38 4.14 10.98 -18.95
N SER A 39 4.05 11.17 -20.27
CA SER A 39 2.79 11.32 -21.00
C SER A 39 1.92 10.07 -20.89
N GLN A 40 2.49 8.88 -21.07
CA GLN A 40 1.77 7.61 -20.89
C GLN A 40 1.30 7.43 -19.45
N ASN A 41 2.12 7.78 -18.45
CA ASN A 41 1.73 7.74 -17.04
C ASN A 41 0.59 8.71 -16.73
N GLN A 42 0.63 9.91 -17.31
CA GLN A 42 -0.43 10.90 -17.13
C GLN A 42 -1.73 10.43 -17.76
N MET A 43 -1.70 9.90 -18.98
CA MET A 43 -2.87 9.32 -19.65
C MET A 43 -3.46 8.14 -18.86
N LEU A 44 -2.59 7.26 -18.32
CA LEU A 44 -3.05 6.16 -17.45
C LEU A 44 -3.67 6.66 -16.15
N ARG A 45 -3.13 7.72 -15.55
CA ARG A 45 -3.71 8.36 -14.36
C ARG A 45 -5.05 9.02 -14.68
N GLU A 46 -5.19 9.67 -15.82
CA GLU A 46 -6.46 10.25 -16.28
C GLU A 46 -7.52 9.17 -16.54
N LEU A 47 -7.15 8.05 -17.15
CA LEU A 47 -8.05 6.90 -17.33
C LEU A 47 -8.48 6.28 -16.00
N ILE A 48 -7.58 6.22 -15.01
CA ILE A 48 -7.89 5.74 -13.66
C ILE A 48 -8.73 6.77 -12.89
N SER A 49 -8.45 8.06 -13.05
CA SER A 49 -9.21 9.13 -12.38
C SER A 49 -10.62 9.30 -12.94
N TYR A 50 -10.84 8.97 -14.21
CA TYR A 50 -12.20 8.90 -14.78
C TYR A 50 -13.05 7.80 -14.13
N GLN A 51 -12.40 6.81 -13.50
CA GLN A 51 -13.06 5.74 -12.75
C GLN A 51 -13.12 6.03 -11.23
N SER A 52 -12.40 7.02 -10.75
CA SER A 52 -12.38 7.43 -9.33
C SER A 52 -12.42 8.96 -9.22
N ASP A 53 -13.61 9.52 -9.28
CA ASP A 53 -13.86 10.96 -9.09
C ASP A 53 -13.66 11.42 -7.62
N GLN A 54 -12.83 10.68 -6.89
CA GLN A 54 -12.37 11.00 -5.54
C GLN A 54 -10.95 10.50 -5.36
N SER A 55 -9.98 11.38 -5.61
CA SER A 55 -8.71 11.24 -4.89
C SER A 55 -9.03 11.34 -3.41
N PRO A 56 -8.83 10.31 -2.61
CA PRO A 56 -9.16 10.38 -1.20
C PRO A 56 -8.29 11.47 -0.58
N GLU A 57 -8.91 12.58 -0.16
CA GLU A 57 -8.20 13.63 0.57
C GLU A 57 -7.61 13.02 1.83
N GLY A 58 -6.29 12.96 1.88
CA GLY A 58 -5.57 12.50 3.05
C GLY A 58 -5.79 13.46 4.22
N LYS A 59 -6.16 12.95 5.38
CA LYS A 59 -6.37 13.72 6.60
C LYS A 59 -5.10 13.73 7.43
N MET A 60 -4.47 14.89 7.61
CA MET A 60 -3.31 15.02 8.48
C MET A 60 -3.70 14.81 9.94
N ALA A 61 -2.89 14.04 10.68
CA ALA A 61 -3.09 13.75 12.10
C ALA A 61 -1.74 13.77 12.84
N PRO A 62 -1.65 14.47 14.00
CA PRO A 62 -0.47 14.40 14.83
C PRO A 62 -0.43 13.09 15.60
N VAL A 63 0.77 12.58 15.79
CA VAL A 63 1.05 11.43 16.68
C VAL A 63 1.14 11.93 18.11
N ILE A 64 0.28 11.43 19.00
CA ILE A 64 0.20 11.86 20.40
C ILE A 64 0.66 10.82 21.40
N GLY A 65 0.92 9.59 20.94
CA GLY A 65 1.36 8.53 21.83
C GLY A 65 1.94 7.34 21.09
N ARG A 66 2.74 6.57 21.83
CA ARG A 66 3.34 5.30 21.39
C ARG A 66 3.26 4.31 22.53
N SER A 67 3.28 3.01 22.21
CA SER A 67 3.42 1.97 23.23
C SER A 67 4.80 2.06 23.88
N ALA A 68 4.87 2.06 25.20
CA ALA A 68 6.14 2.17 25.93
C ALA A 68 7.06 0.95 25.70
N ASP A 69 6.48 -0.24 25.61
CA ASP A 69 7.23 -1.49 25.50
C ASP A 69 7.53 -1.89 24.05
N GLN A 70 6.68 -1.45 23.11
CA GLN A 70 6.75 -1.84 21.69
C GLN A 70 6.45 -0.64 20.78
N TRP A 71 7.23 0.42 20.97
CA TRP A 71 7.02 1.71 20.30
C TRP A 71 7.05 1.68 18.76
N TRP A 72 7.62 0.65 18.17
CA TRP A 72 7.64 0.44 16.72
C TRP A 72 6.41 -0.34 16.19
N GLN A 73 5.51 -0.79 17.07
CA GLN A 73 4.36 -1.60 16.67
C GLN A 73 3.08 -0.79 16.53
N GLN A 74 2.87 0.18 17.41
CA GLN A 74 1.63 0.94 17.44
C GLN A 74 1.87 2.41 17.80
N ILE A 75 1.08 3.29 17.16
CA ILE A 75 1.00 4.70 17.51
C ILE A 75 -0.45 5.10 17.75
N ILE A 76 -0.64 6.18 18.51
CA ILE A 76 -1.92 6.84 18.72
C ILE A 76 -1.88 8.19 18.03
N ILE A 77 -2.89 8.46 17.20
CA ILE A 77 -3.05 9.73 16.46
C ILE A 77 -4.25 10.50 17.01
N GLN A 78 -4.17 11.83 17.00
CA GLN A 78 -5.23 12.73 17.47
C GLN A 78 -6.26 13.01 16.39
N ARG A 79 -6.86 11.96 15.87
CA ARG A 79 -7.99 11.96 14.95
C ARG A 79 -8.81 10.71 15.16
N GLY A 80 -10.14 10.85 15.19
CA GLY A 80 -11.05 9.72 15.43
C GLY A 80 -12.26 9.74 14.51
N SER A 81 -13.33 9.05 14.92
CA SER A 81 -14.55 8.94 14.12
C SER A 81 -15.23 10.29 13.87
N ASN A 82 -15.14 11.26 14.81
CA ASN A 82 -15.68 12.61 14.63
C ASN A 82 -15.04 13.35 13.45
N GLN A 83 -13.82 12.99 13.06
CA GLN A 83 -13.11 13.52 11.90
C GLN A 83 -13.15 12.58 10.69
N GLY A 84 -14.03 11.56 10.74
CA GLY A 84 -14.23 10.61 9.66
C GLY A 84 -13.05 9.66 9.46
N ILE A 85 -12.36 9.28 10.54
CA ILE A 85 -11.41 8.17 10.54
C ILE A 85 -12.18 6.88 10.80
N GLN A 86 -11.83 5.84 10.06
CA GLN A 86 -12.44 4.51 10.15
C GLN A 86 -11.37 3.44 10.33
N VAL A 87 -11.76 2.30 10.87
CA VAL A 87 -10.91 1.11 10.93
C VAL A 87 -10.51 0.72 9.51
N ASN A 88 -9.30 0.20 9.36
CA ASN A 88 -8.67 -0.12 8.07
C ASN A 88 -8.33 1.08 7.17
N ASN A 89 -8.52 2.33 7.61
CA ASN A 89 -7.92 3.46 6.90
C ASN A 89 -6.41 3.30 6.84
N LEU A 90 -5.83 3.69 5.72
CA LEU A 90 -4.40 3.60 5.45
C LEU A 90 -3.69 4.80 6.06
N VAL A 91 -2.53 4.57 6.65
CA VAL A 91 -1.72 5.63 7.25
C VAL A 91 -0.36 5.67 6.59
N ALA A 92 0.02 6.84 6.09
CA ALA A 92 1.29 7.09 5.43
C ALA A 92 2.01 8.30 6.03
N SER A 93 3.31 8.38 5.81
CA SER A 93 4.15 9.54 6.14
C SER A 93 5.11 9.83 5.00
N THR A 94 6.00 10.78 5.20
CA THR A 94 7.13 11.02 4.29
C THR A 94 7.91 9.72 4.12
N GLY A 95 8.06 9.29 2.85
CA GLY A 95 8.75 8.04 2.52
C GLY A 95 7.84 6.85 2.20
N GLY A 96 6.59 6.83 2.66
CA GLY A 96 5.66 5.78 2.26
C GLY A 96 4.66 5.33 3.31
N LEU A 97 4.18 4.11 3.14
CA LEU A 97 3.22 3.48 4.03
C LEU A 97 3.80 3.26 5.43
N ILE A 98 3.04 3.60 6.46
CA ILE A 98 3.40 3.36 7.86
C ILE A 98 2.55 2.28 8.50
N GLY A 99 1.29 2.15 8.10
CA GLY A 99 0.39 1.18 8.71
C GLY A 99 -1.07 1.38 8.35
N ARG A 100 -1.93 0.83 9.19
CA ARG A 100 -3.39 0.95 9.07
C ARG A 100 -4.02 1.24 10.43
N VAL A 101 -5.16 1.91 10.42
CA VAL A 101 -5.97 2.14 11.61
C VAL A 101 -6.54 0.80 12.09
N SER A 102 -6.23 0.42 13.33
CA SER A 102 -6.71 -0.82 13.96
C SER A 102 -7.89 -0.60 14.90
N HIS A 103 -7.97 0.58 15.51
CA HIS A 103 -9.04 0.94 16.43
C HIS A 103 -9.33 2.44 16.37
N VAL A 104 -10.59 2.82 16.50
CA VAL A 104 -11.06 4.21 16.42
C VAL A 104 -11.92 4.54 17.64
N THR A 105 -11.64 5.70 18.24
CA THR A 105 -12.46 6.35 19.24
C THR A 105 -13.03 7.66 18.69
N PRO A 106 -13.91 8.39 19.36
CA PRO A 106 -14.43 9.64 18.83
C PRO A 106 -13.36 10.67 18.44
N ASN A 107 -12.25 10.77 19.17
CA ASN A 107 -11.24 11.82 18.99
C ASN A 107 -9.83 11.30 18.69
N THR A 108 -9.57 10.00 18.84
CA THR A 108 -8.27 9.39 18.62
C THR A 108 -8.39 8.08 17.85
N SER A 109 -7.29 7.65 17.23
CA SER A 109 -7.23 6.34 16.61
C SER A 109 -5.89 5.67 16.90
N ARG A 110 -5.93 4.33 16.98
CA ARG A 110 -4.74 3.50 17.11
C ARG A 110 -4.36 2.99 15.72
N VAL A 111 -3.09 3.09 15.39
CA VAL A 111 -2.52 2.63 14.13
C VAL A 111 -1.60 1.45 14.40
N LEU A 112 -1.84 0.34 13.71
CA LEU A 112 -0.94 -0.80 13.65
C LEU A 112 0.10 -0.54 12.57
N LEU A 113 1.37 -0.49 12.96
CA LEU A 113 2.48 -0.17 12.07
C LEU A 113 2.87 -1.37 11.20
N ILE A 114 3.46 -1.11 10.04
CA ILE A 114 3.98 -2.16 9.15
C ILE A 114 5.19 -2.89 9.71
N SER A 115 5.84 -2.32 10.71
CA SER A 115 6.95 -2.89 11.48
C SER A 115 6.48 -3.92 12.53
N ASP A 116 5.18 -3.96 12.86
CA ASP A 116 4.61 -4.94 13.78
C ASP A 116 4.59 -6.34 13.14
N PRO A 117 5.07 -7.38 13.83
CA PRO A 117 4.98 -8.77 13.35
C PRO A 117 3.56 -9.27 13.09
N ALA A 118 2.55 -8.69 13.75
CA ALA A 118 1.14 -9.00 13.49
C ALA A 118 0.58 -8.27 12.25
N SER A 119 1.32 -7.31 11.70
CA SER A 119 0.92 -6.61 10.49
C SER A 119 1.22 -7.48 9.27
N GLN A 120 0.18 -7.90 8.56
CA GLN A 120 0.29 -8.64 7.30
C GLN A 120 -0.32 -7.82 6.17
N ILE A 121 0.48 -7.51 5.17
CA ILE A 121 0.11 -6.63 4.07
C ILE A 121 0.52 -7.29 2.76
N GLY A 122 -0.41 -7.35 1.78
CA GLY A 122 -0.07 -7.76 0.43
C GLY A 122 0.91 -6.78 -0.20
N ALA A 123 2.08 -7.26 -0.61
CA ALA A 123 3.14 -6.46 -1.21
C ALA A 123 3.59 -7.03 -2.55
N MET A 124 4.23 -6.19 -3.35
CA MET A 124 4.69 -6.53 -4.68
C MET A 124 6.02 -5.84 -4.97
N VAL A 125 6.94 -6.56 -5.58
CA VAL A 125 8.17 -5.99 -6.14
C VAL A 125 7.82 -5.33 -7.48
N ASN A 126 8.11 -4.03 -7.61
CA ASN A 126 7.65 -3.24 -8.77
C ASN A 126 8.24 -3.70 -10.09
N ARG A 127 9.53 -4.09 -10.11
CA ARG A 127 10.25 -4.50 -11.31
C ARG A 127 9.72 -5.81 -11.89
N SER A 128 9.69 -6.86 -11.08
CA SER A 128 9.34 -8.22 -11.51
C SER A 128 7.86 -8.57 -11.37
N ARG A 129 7.07 -7.69 -10.70
CA ARG A 129 5.67 -7.92 -10.34
C ARG A 129 5.46 -9.14 -9.44
N THR A 130 6.54 -9.65 -8.86
CA THR A 130 6.49 -10.76 -7.89
C THR A 130 5.76 -10.34 -6.64
N MET A 131 4.79 -11.13 -6.23
CA MET A 131 3.89 -10.83 -5.12
C MET A 131 4.18 -11.70 -3.91
N GLY A 132 3.82 -11.17 -2.75
CA GLY A 132 3.92 -11.85 -1.47
C GLY A 132 3.15 -11.11 -0.39
N TYR A 133 3.31 -11.56 0.84
CA TYR A 133 2.87 -10.82 2.00
C TYR A 133 4.06 -10.29 2.81
N LEU A 134 3.95 -9.05 3.23
CA LEU A 134 4.91 -8.37 4.08
C LEU A 134 4.50 -8.57 5.54
N ARG A 135 5.47 -8.90 6.38
CA ARG A 135 5.34 -9.01 7.83
C ARG A 135 6.41 -8.16 8.51
N GLY A 136 6.03 -7.36 9.49
CA GLY A 136 6.99 -6.59 10.27
C GLY A 136 8.00 -7.48 11.00
N GLN A 137 9.23 -6.98 11.15
CA GLN A 137 10.30 -7.67 11.86
C GLN A 137 10.90 -6.78 12.94
N SER A 138 11.15 -5.52 12.62
CA SER A 138 11.73 -4.53 13.54
C SER A 138 11.36 -3.13 13.08
N GLU A 139 11.83 -2.12 13.80
CA GLU A 139 11.58 -0.70 13.54
C GLU A 139 11.76 -0.27 12.08
N SER A 140 12.83 -0.71 11.44
CA SER A 140 13.19 -0.30 10.07
C SER A 140 13.13 -1.42 9.05
N ARG A 141 12.75 -2.64 9.46
CA ARG A 141 12.78 -3.83 8.59
C ARG A 141 11.49 -4.61 8.65
N ALA A 142 11.15 -5.18 7.51
CA ALA A 142 10.08 -6.14 7.36
C ALA A 142 10.56 -7.33 6.52
N VAL A 143 9.85 -8.44 6.60
CA VAL A 143 10.08 -9.64 5.79
C VAL A 143 8.98 -9.74 4.76
N LEU A 144 9.35 -9.83 3.49
CA LEU A 144 8.45 -10.15 2.39
C LEU A 144 8.58 -11.64 2.08
N VAL A 145 7.51 -12.39 2.32
CA VAL A 145 7.40 -13.82 2.01
C VAL A 145 6.72 -13.95 0.66
N PHE A 146 7.41 -14.55 -0.31
CA PHE A 146 6.92 -14.66 -1.68
C PHE A 146 5.93 -15.82 -1.84
N PHE A 147 4.96 -15.66 -2.74
CA PHE A 147 4.08 -16.75 -3.16
C PHE A 147 4.77 -17.66 -4.18
N ASP A 148 5.68 -17.12 -4.97
CA ASP A 148 6.45 -17.87 -5.96
C ASP A 148 7.65 -18.57 -5.33
N ARG A 149 7.93 -19.78 -5.78
CA ARG A 149 9.11 -20.56 -5.36
C ARG A 149 10.43 -20.02 -5.92
N PHE A 150 10.39 -19.35 -7.05
CA PHE A 150 11.56 -18.82 -7.75
C PHE A 150 11.34 -17.34 -8.09
N PRO A 151 11.35 -16.44 -7.10
CA PRO A 151 11.08 -15.03 -7.32
C PRO A 151 12.25 -14.36 -8.06
N ASP A 152 11.98 -13.65 -9.16
CA ASP A 152 12.97 -12.76 -9.80
C ASP A 152 13.03 -11.45 -9.00
N VAL A 153 13.83 -11.44 -7.95
CA VAL A 153 13.99 -10.28 -7.05
C VAL A 153 15.48 -10.01 -6.86
N ARG A 154 15.84 -8.74 -6.72
CA ARG A 154 17.22 -8.30 -6.54
C ARG A 154 17.32 -7.28 -5.40
N PRO A 155 18.44 -7.24 -4.67
CA PRO A 155 18.71 -6.15 -3.75
C PRO A 155 18.59 -4.79 -4.44
N GLY A 156 17.93 -3.82 -3.78
CA GLY A 156 17.62 -2.50 -4.34
C GLY A 156 16.26 -2.40 -5.04
N ASP A 157 15.59 -3.50 -5.35
CA ASP A 157 14.24 -3.46 -5.93
C ASP A 157 13.26 -2.73 -5.02
N VAL A 158 12.40 -1.90 -5.61
CA VAL A 158 11.35 -1.16 -4.88
C VAL A 158 10.16 -2.08 -4.63
N VAL A 159 9.64 -2.00 -3.40
CA VAL A 159 8.46 -2.75 -2.95
C VAL A 159 7.33 -1.77 -2.66
N SER A 160 6.13 -2.10 -3.13
CA SER A 160 4.89 -1.35 -2.90
C SER A 160 3.73 -2.28 -2.52
N THR A 161 2.61 -1.69 -2.10
CA THR A 161 1.38 -2.46 -1.83
C THR A 161 0.88 -3.15 -3.10
N SER A 162 0.45 -4.40 -2.95
CA SER A 162 -0.06 -5.23 -4.05
C SER A 162 -1.48 -4.81 -4.47
N PRO A 163 -1.82 -4.86 -5.78
CA PRO A 163 -3.18 -4.65 -6.26
C PRO A 163 -4.16 -5.73 -5.77
N LEU A 164 -3.67 -6.91 -5.40
CA LEU A 164 -4.47 -8.01 -4.84
C LEU A 164 -4.76 -7.84 -3.35
N SER A 165 -4.20 -6.83 -2.69
CA SER A 165 -4.53 -6.52 -1.30
C SER A 165 -6.00 -6.12 -1.19
N GLN A 166 -6.77 -6.86 -0.39
CA GLN A 166 -8.17 -6.52 -0.10
C GLN A 166 -8.29 -5.34 0.88
N ILE A 167 -7.25 -5.12 1.68
CA ILE A 167 -7.25 -4.16 2.78
C ILE A 167 -6.65 -2.82 2.36
N MET A 168 -5.77 -2.80 1.34
CA MET A 168 -5.01 -1.60 0.98
C MET A 168 -5.08 -1.28 -0.51
N PRO A 169 -5.14 0.00 -0.89
CA PRO A 169 -4.95 0.41 -2.28
C PRO A 169 -3.55 0.03 -2.77
N ALA A 170 -3.44 -0.25 -4.06
CA ALA A 170 -2.19 -0.62 -4.69
C ALA A 170 -1.25 0.59 -4.88
N GLY A 171 0.05 0.31 -4.93
CA GLY A 171 1.05 1.27 -5.38
C GLY A 171 1.64 2.17 -4.29
N PHE A 172 1.21 2.05 -3.02
CA PHE A 172 1.86 2.78 -1.93
C PHE A 172 3.28 2.25 -1.70
N PRO A 173 4.31 3.09 -1.71
CA PRO A 173 5.68 2.67 -1.47
C PRO A 173 5.83 2.14 -0.04
N ILE A 174 6.54 1.03 0.11
CA ILE A 174 6.83 0.40 1.40
C ILE A 174 8.32 0.53 1.72
N GLY A 175 9.19 0.14 0.77
CA GLY A 175 10.61 0.11 1.00
C GLY A 175 11.40 -0.46 -0.16
N ARG A 176 12.61 -0.93 0.14
CA ARG A 176 13.52 -1.57 -0.82
C ARG A 176 14.00 -2.91 -0.31
N VAL A 177 14.25 -3.82 -1.23
CA VAL A 177 14.87 -5.11 -0.92
C VAL A 177 16.30 -4.87 -0.46
N GLU A 178 16.60 -5.25 0.79
CA GLU A 178 17.94 -5.23 1.36
C GLU A 178 18.71 -6.52 1.01
N SER A 179 18.07 -7.66 1.24
CA SER A 179 18.66 -8.97 0.99
C SER A 179 17.59 -10.03 0.72
N ILE A 180 17.98 -11.16 0.13
CA ILE A 180 17.08 -12.25 -0.24
C ILE A 180 17.59 -13.55 0.34
N ASN A 181 16.69 -14.33 0.93
CA ASN A 181 16.94 -15.68 1.39
C ASN A 181 16.09 -16.68 0.59
N ASN A 182 16.70 -17.29 -0.41
CA ASN A 182 16.03 -18.27 -1.27
C ASN A 182 15.94 -19.67 -0.64
N ASN A 183 16.62 -19.89 0.49
CA ASN A 183 16.70 -21.19 1.15
C ASN A 183 15.69 -21.35 2.29
N THR A 184 14.85 -20.36 2.53
CA THR A 184 13.81 -20.42 3.56
C THR A 184 12.69 -21.37 3.12
N SER A 185 12.27 -22.26 4.02
CA SER A 185 11.15 -23.16 3.80
C SER A 185 9.95 -22.69 4.65
N PRO A 186 8.72 -22.63 4.13
CA PRO A 186 8.24 -23.19 2.87
C PRO A 186 8.42 -22.31 1.63
N SER A 187 8.72 -21.04 1.80
CA SER A 187 8.81 -20.05 0.70
C SER A 187 10.04 -19.16 0.83
N PRO A 188 10.62 -18.67 -0.28
CA PRO A 188 11.66 -17.67 -0.25
C PRO A 188 11.20 -16.38 0.45
N GLU A 189 12.16 -15.70 1.09
CA GLU A 189 11.92 -14.47 1.82
C GLU A 189 12.92 -13.38 1.40
N ALA A 190 12.50 -12.13 1.46
CA ALA A 190 13.39 -10.98 1.35
C ALA A 190 13.26 -10.07 2.58
N ILE A 191 14.37 -9.54 3.02
CA ILE A 191 14.42 -8.47 4.00
C ILE A 191 14.17 -7.16 3.26
N ILE A 192 13.22 -6.40 3.73
CA ILE A 192 12.83 -5.10 3.18
C ILE A 192 13.22 -4.01 4.17
N GLU A 193 14.04 -3.08 3.73
CA GLU A 193 14.30 -1.82 4.43
C GLU A 193 13.12 -0.88 4.21
N LEU A 194 12.45 -0.47 5.28
CA LEU A 194 11.29 0.42 5.22
C LEU A 194 11.72 1.84 4.85
N SER A 195 11.02 2.47 3.90
CA SER A 195 11.32 3.83 3.46
C SER A 195 10.77 4.90 4.42
N ALA A 196 9.71 4.58 5.16
CA ALA A 196 9.14 5.51 6.12
C ALA A 196 9.87 5.43 7.47
N PRO A 197 10.21 6.57 8.10
CA PRO A 197 10.91 6.62 9.37
C PRO A 197 9.95 6.31 10.53
N VAL A 198 9.69 5.03 10.79
CA VAL A 198 8.74 4.58 11.81
C VAL A 198 9.09 5.10 13.21
N SER A 199 10.38 5.29 13.50
CA SER A 199 10.88 5.76 14.80
C SER A 199 10.57 7.21 15.14
N SER A 200 10.52 8.09 14.14
CA SER A 200 10.47 9.55 14.32
C SER A 200 9.19 10.19 13.75
N LEU A 201 8.07 9.49 13.85
CA LEU A 201 6.78 9.98 13.37
C LEU A 201 6.20 11.04 14.29
N GLU A 202 6.05 12.27 13.81
CA GLU A 202 5.34 13.36 14.46
C GLU A 202 3.98 13.61 13.82
N TRP A 203 3.92 13.53 12.49
CA TRP A 203 2.72 13.73 11.69
C TRP A 203 2.55 12.60 10.70
N VAL A 204 1.29 12.25 10.49
CA VAL A 204 0.88 11.22 9.53
C VAL A 204 -0.28 11.71 8.69
N VAL A 205 -0.49 11.08 7.55
CA VAL A 205 -1.64 11.31 6.68
C VAL A 205 -2.48 10.03 6.66
N VAL A 206 -3.76 10.16 6.97
CA VAL A 206 -4.72 9.06 6.97
C VAL A 206 -5.56 9.15 5.70
N TYR A 207 -5.52 8.11 4.88
CA TYR A 207 -6.29 7.98 3.65
C TYR A 207 -7.48 7.04 3.87
N PRO A 208 -8.67 7.40 3.38
CA PRO A 208 -9.82 6.49 3.42
C PRO A 208 -9.54 5.24 2.59
N ASN A 209 -10.00 4.10 3.07
CA ASN A 209 -9.87 2.83 2.37
C ASN A 209 -11.20 2.44 1.73
N SER A 210 -11.39 2.81 0.47
CA SER A 210 -12.60 2.47 -0.29
C SER A 210 -12.80 0.97 -0.52
N LYS A 211 -11.72 0.18 -0.55
CA LYS A 211 -11.81 -1.28 -0.73
C LYS A 211 -12.31 -2.00 0.52
N GLY A 212 -11.92 -1.53 1.71
CA GLY A 212 -12.37 -2.13 2.98
C GLY A 212 -13.87 -1.94 3.23
N GLN A 213 -14.42 -0.80 2.83
CA GLN A 213 -15.85 -0.52 2.97
C GLN A 213 -16.72 -1.44 2.11
N ASN A 214 -16.29 -1.71 0.88
CA ASN A 214 -17.04 -2.61 -0.01
C ASN A 214 -17.00 -4.08 0.44
N ALA A 215 -15.93 -4.51 1.12
CA ALA A 215 -15.83 -5.87 1.66
C ALA A 215 -16.76 -6.07 2.87
N GLU A 216 -16.93 -5.05 3.70
CA GLU A 216 -17.80 -5.08 4.89
C GLU A 216 -19.28 -5.07 4.49
N ILE A 217 -19.66 -4.28 3.50
CA ILE A 217 -21.03 -4.25 2.92
C ILE A 217 -21.39 -5.61 2.30
N LEU A 218 -20.46 -6.28 1.62
CA LEU A 218 -20.69 -7.59 1.04
C LEU A 218 -20.82 -8.70 2.10
N GLN A 219 -20.15 -8.58 3.24
CA GLN A 219 -20.29 -9.54 4.33
C GLN A 219 -21.59 -9.32 5.11
N GLU A 220 -22.01 -8.09 5.32
CA GLU A 220 -23.28 -7.77 5.99
C GLU A 220 -24.49 -8.17 5.14
N SER A 221 -24.39 -8.06 3.81
CA SER A 221 -25.43 -8.51 2.88
C SER A 221 -25.48 -10.05 2.68
N ALA A 222 -24.45 -10.78 3.12
CA ALA A 222 -24.36 -12.23 3.01
C ALA A 222 -24.79 -12.96 4.30
N SER A 223 -25.13 -12.26 5.37
CA SER A 223 -25.70 -12.86 6.58
C SER A 223 -27.16 -13.19 6.29
N PRO A 224 -27.58 -14.48 6.35
CA PRO A 224 -28.99 -14.82 6.21
C PRO A 224 -29.76 -14.19 7.37
N SER A 225 -30.78 -13.41 7.07
CA SER A 225 -31.79 -13.03 8.03
C SER A 225 -32.45 -14.32 8.54
N GLU A 226 -32.20 -14.66 9.80
CA GLU A 226 -33.03 -15.64 10.51
C GLU A 226 -34.46 -15.09 10.54
N GLU A 227 -35.26 -15.58 9.62
CA GLU A 227 -36.71 -15.38 9.68
C GLU A 227 -37.23 -16.08 10.93
N GLU A 228 -37.65 -15.27 11.87
CA GLU A 228 -38.43 -15.58 13.04
C GLU A 228 -39.78 -16.18 12.60
N SER A 229 -39.84 -17.52 12.52
CA SER A 229 -41.10 -18.19 12.40
C SER A 229 -41.72 -18.38 13.79
N THR A 230 -42.39 -17.35 14.27
CA THR A 230 -43.45 -17.50 15.29
C THR A 230 -44.70 -17.94 14.59
N ASP A 231 -45.02 -19.23 14.70
CA ASP A 231 -46.42 -19.66 14.63
C ASP A 231 -46.66 -20.81 15.58
N SER A 232 -47.36 -20.53 16.68
CA SER A 232 -48.00 -21.49 17.54
C SER A 232 -49.50 -21.43 17.28
N PRO A 233 -50.16 -22.55 17.06
CA PRO A 233 -51.50 -22.67 17.58
C PRO A 233 -51.61 -23.74 18.68
N SER A 234 -52.11 -23.26 19.81
CA SER A 234 -52.71 -24.01 20.90
C SER A 234 -53.85 -24.91 20.41
N GLU A 235 -53.80 -26.19 20.74
CA GLU A 235 -55.01 -27.00 20.86
C GLU A 235 -54.92 -27.84 22.12
N THR A 236 -55.84 -27.54 23.01
CA THR A 236 -56.30 -28.29 24.18
C THR A 236 -56.95 -29.62 23.76
N LEU A 237 -56.66 -30.69 24.50
CA LEU A 237 -57.68 -31.63 24.90
C LEU A 237 -57.13 -32.69 25.87
N SER A 238 -57.66 -32.59 27.11
CA SER A 238 -58.17 -33.62 28.00
C SER A 238 -57.40 -34.92 28.22
N SER A 239 -57.07 -35.12 29.47
CA SER A 239 -56.87 -36.43 30.13
C SER A 239 -58.10 -37.36 30.03
N PRO A 240 -57.97 -38.68 30.23
CA PRO A 240 -58.02 -39.16 31.63
C PRO A 240 -57.11 -40.39 31.94
N SER A 241 -56.84 -40.41 33.24
CA SER A 241 -56.52 -41.52 34.14
C SER A 241 -56.69 -42.99 33.66
N ASN A 242 -55.70 -43.82 33.94
CA ASN A 242 -55.92 -44.97 34.84
C ASN A 242 -54.61 -45.72 35.17
N SER A 243 -54.31 -45.75 36.41
CA SER A 243 -53.98 -46.79 37.38
C SER A 243 -53.43 -48.15 36.84
N THR A 244 -52.50 -48.61 37.64
CA THR A 244 -52.36 -49.94 38.19
C THR A 244 -51.14 -50.75 37.79
N ASN A 245 -50.22 -50.84 38.70
CA ASN A 245 -49.76 -52.03 39.45
C ASN A 245 -48.68 -52.95 38.86
N GLN A 246 -47.70 -53.08 39.75
CA GLN A 246 -46.98 -54.33 40.12
C GLN A 246 -46.11 -55.05 39.05
N ASN A 247 -44.81 -55.06 39.22
CA ASN A 247 -44.03 -55.97 40.09
C ASN A 247 -42.58 -55.54 40.11
#